data_79696aab540061c057cd63b87f5fe0a8
#
_entry.id   79696aab540061c057cd63b87f5fe0a8
#
_cell.length_a   1.000
_cell.length_b   1.000
_cell.length_c   1.000
_cell.angle_alpha   90.00
_cell.angle_beta   90.00
_cell.angle_gamma   90.00
#
_symmetry.space_group_name_H-M   'P 1'
#
loop_
_entity.id
_entity.type
_entity.pdbx_description
1 polymer ?
#
loop_
_entity_poly.entity_id
_entity_poly.type
_entity_poly.pdbx_seq_one_letter_code
_entity_poly.pdbx_strand_id
1 'polypeptide(L)'
;ASINAPTMNFVEEMKWRGMIHDIMPGTEEQLQKEMTAAYIGFDPTADSLHIGSLVQIMTLVHLQRSGHKPFALVGGATGMVGDPSGKSKERNLLSADILDHNLQCVHKQLARFLDFDCGANSAEIVNNYDWFKEINFLDFIRDVGKHISINYMLAKDSVKSRLETGMSFTEFTYQLVQGYDFYHLYTEKNCKLQLGGSDQW
;
A
#
# COMPACT_ATOMS: atom_id res chain seq x y z
N ALA A 1 10.36 38.09 -0.25
CA ALA A 1 10.44 37.40 1.04
C ALA A 1 9.40 36.28 1.06
N SER A 2 9.84 35.05 0.80
CA SER A 2 8.98 33.89 0.94
C SER A 2 8.75 33.63 2.43
N ILE A 3 7.55 33.90 2.89
CA ILE A 3 7.10 33.48 4.20
C ILE A 3 6.99 31.97 4.10
N ASN A 4 7.99 31.26 4.63
CA ASN A 4 7.88 29.82 4.87
C ASN A 4 6.73 29.63 5.87
N ALA A 5 5.57 29.27 5.35
CA ALA A 5 4.52 28.74 6.20
C ALA A 5 5.12 27.52 6.94
N PRO A 6 4.95 27.42 8.27
CA PRO A 6 5.46 26.27 8.99
C PRO A 6 4.85 25.01 8.34
N THR A 7 5.71 24.10 7.91
CA THR A 7 5.30 22.79 7.42
C THR A 7 4.49 22.10 8.52
N MET A 8 3.19 21.92 8.30
CA MET A 8 2.34 21.22 9.24
C MET A 8 2.87 19.80 9.42
N ASN A 9 2.94 19.34 10.67
CA ASN A 9 3.27 17.97 10.98
C ASN A 9 2.16 17.04 10.44
N PHE A 10 2.55 16.03 9.68
CA PHE A 10 1.60 15.10 9.04
C PHE A 10 0.64 14.45 10.05
N VAL A 11 1.16 13.96 11.18
CA VAL A 11 0.35 13.28 12.19
C VAL A 11 -0.64 14.24 12.86
N GLU A 12 -0.22 15.45 13.17
CA GLU A 12 -1.10 16.47 13.75
C GLU A 12 -2.23 16.85 12.78
N GLU A 13 -1.90 17.01 11.49
CA GLU A 13 -2.87 17.28 10.44
C GLU A 13 -3.90 16.16 10.33
N MET A 14 -3.45 14.90 10.35
CA MET A 14 -4.34 13.74 10.27
C MET A 14 -5.21 13.61 11.51
N LYS A 15 -4.68 13.87 12.69
CA LYS A 15 -5.45 13.87 13.95
C LYS A 15 -6.53 14.94 13.93
N TRP A 16 -6.17 16.14 13.52
CA TRP A 16 -7.11 17.26 13.43
C TRP A 16 -8.25 16.97 12.45
N ARG A 17 -7.98 16.29 11.35
CA ARG A 17 -8.98 15.89 10.36
C ARG A 17 -9.77 14.63 10.75
N GLY A 18 -9.44 13.99 11.86
CA GLY A 18 -10.08 12.75 12.28
C GLY A 18 -9.79 11.56 11.36
N MET A 19 -8.64 11.57 10.68
CA MET A 19 -8.24 10.54 9.71
C MET A 19 -7.36 9.46 10.30
N ILE A 20 -7.04 9.53 11.59
CA ILE A 20 -6.22 8.52 12.27
C ILE A 20 -7.11 7.63 13.13
N HIS A 21 -7.03 6.31 12.87
CA HIS A 21 -7.63 5.29 13.72
C HIS A 21 -6.61 4.71 14.69
N ASP A 22 -5.40 4.39 14.21
CA ASP A 22 -4.33 3.83 15.02
C ASP A 22 -2.96 4.21 14.46
N ILE A 23 -1.95 4.31 15.31
CA ILE A 23 -0.57 4.61 14.94
C ILE A 23 0.36 3.65 15.68
N MET A 24 1.25 2.99 14.93
CA MET A 24 2.28 2.16 15.52
C MET A 24 3.32 3.01 16.30
N PRO A 25 3.83 2.52 17.42
CA PRO A 25 4.89 3.20 18.17
C PRO A 25 6.10 3.51 17.28
N GLY A 26 6.68 4.70 17.45
CA GLY A 26 7.83 5.16 16.68
C GLY A 26 7.50 5.87 15.36
N THR A 27 6.26 5.87 14.92
CA THR A 27 5.86 6.52 13.66
C THR A 27 6.01 8.04 13.71
N GLU A 28 5.54 8.68 14.77
CA GLU A 28 5.65 10.14 14.91
C GLU A 28 7.11 10.59 14.97
N GLU A 29 7.95 9.89 15.72
CA GLU A 29 9.38 10.17 15.83
C GLU A 29 10.08 10.03 14.49
N GLN A 30 9.75 9.00 13.71
CA GLN A 30 10.31 8.80 12.37
C GLN A 30 9.94 9.95 11.42
N LEU A 31 8.69 10.39 11.44
CA LEU A 31 8.20 11.48 10.61
C LEU A 31 8.79 12.84 11.00
N GLN A 32 9.09 13.04 12.28
CA GLN A 32 9.74 14.26 12.76
C GLN A 32 11.25 14.29 12.51
N LYS A 33 11.87 13.10 12.44
CA LYS A 33 13.32 12.96 12.33
C LYS A 33 13.84 13.31 10.93
N GLU A 34 13.13 12.87 9.89
CA GLU A 34 13.58 13.00 8.50
C GLU A 34 12.41 12.95 7.51
N MET A 35 12.68 13.34 6.26
CA MET A 35 11.76 13.03 5.17
C MET A 35 11.57 11.52 5.08
N THR A 36 10.35 11.06 5.19
CA THR A 36 10.01 9.64 5.25
C THR A 36 9.14 9.27 4.05
N ALA A 37 9.47 8.16 3.41
CA ALA A 37 8.61 7.59 2.38
C ALA A 37 7.58 6.65 3.02
N ALA A 38 6.35 6.75 2.54
CA ALA A 38 5.25 5.89 2.96
C ALA A 38 4.42 5.47 1.74
N TYR A 39 3.74 4.33 1.83
CA TYR A 39 2.92 3.84 0.73
C TYR A 39 1.51 3.47 1.16
N ILE A 40 0.60 3.53 0.20
CA ILE A 40 -0.75 2.98 0.29
C ILE A 40 -0.98 2.07 -0.91
N GLY A 41 -1.64 0.94 -0.68
CA GLY A 41 -2.06 0.03 -1.74
C GLY A 41 -3.37 0.48 -2.40
N PHE A 42 -3.42 0.38 -3.73
CA PHE A 42 -4.61 0.62 -4.55
C PHE A 42 -4.95 -0.62 -5.37
N ASP A 43 -6.24 -0.87 -5.52
CA ASP A 43 -6.73 -2.01 -6.29
C ASP A 43 -6.61 -1.73 -7.81
N PRO A 44 -5.98 -2.61 -8.59
CA PRO A 44 -5.79 -2.43 -10.02
C PRO A 44 -6.95 -2.95 -10.87
N THR A 45 -8.04 -3.41 -10.27
CA THR A 45 -9.13 -4.11 -10.98
C THR A 45 -10.03 -3.19 -11.80
N ALA A 46 -9.90 -1.87 -11.63
CA ALA A 46 -10.66 -0.88 -12.37
C ALA A 46 -9.74 0.15 -13.02
N ASP A 47 -10.20 0.72 -14.12
CA ASP A 47 -9.52 1.81 -14.82
C ASP A 47 -9.79 3.18 -14.21
N SER A 48 -10.61 3.24 -13.17
CA SER A 48 -10.92 4.47 -12.43
C SER A 48 -10.88 4.26 -10.93
N LEU A 49 -10.37 5.27 -10.22
CA LEU A 49 -10.45 5.33 -8.76
C LEU A 49 -11.86 5.79 -8.38
N HIS A 50 -12.48 5.07 -7.44
CA HIS A 50 -13.80 5.39 -6.93
C HIS A 50 -13.74 6.23 -5.64
N ILE A 51 -14.90 6.67 -5.17
CA ILE A 51 -15.01 7.51 -3.97
C ILE A 51 -14.34 6.90 -2.74
N GLY A 52 -14.38 5.57 -2.60
CA GLY A 52 -13.69 4.86 -1.51
C GLY A 52 -12.16 5.04 -1.51
N SER A 53 -11.57 5.36 -2.65
CA SER A 53 -10.14 5.65 -2.76
C SER A 53 -9.78 7.10 -2.41
N LEU A 54 -10.76 7.99 -2.28
CA LEU A 54 -10.50 9.41 -2.07
C LEU A 54 -9.79 9.67 -0.73
N VAL A 55 -10.17 8.97 0.33
CA VAL A 55 -9.51 9.09 1.64
C VAL A 55 -8.04 8.69 1.54
N GLN A 56 -7.73 7.61 0.82
CA GLN A 56 -6.38 7.14 0.58
C GLN A 56 -5.57 8.17 -0.22
N ILE A 57 -6.16 8.72 -1.28
CA ILE A 57 -5.53 9.77 -2.10
C ILE A 57 -5.24 11.01 -1.24
N MET A 58 -6.21 11.46 -0.45
CA MET A 58 -6.03 12.64 0.40
C MET A 58 -4.99 12.41 1.49
N THR A 59 -4.87 11.20 2.02
CA THR A 59 -3.80 10.84 2.96
C THR A 59 -2.43 11.03 2.31
N LEU A 60 -2.24 10.54 1.08
CA LEU A 60 -0.99 10.74 0.32
C LEU A 60 -0.73 12.21 0.00
N VAL A 61 -1.77 12.98 -0.32
CA VAL A 61 -1.66 14.44 -0.55
C VAL A 61 -1.12 15.15 0.69
N HIS A 62 -1.70 14.87 1.86
CA HIS A 62 -1.25 15.47 3.11
C HIS A 62 0.16 15.03 3.48
N LEU A 63 0.51 13.78 3.23
CA LEU A 63 1.87 13.27 3.40
C LEU A 63 2.88 14.07 2.56
N GLN A 64 2.58 14.27 1.27
CA GLN A 64 3.45 15.04 0.37
C GLN A 64 3.54 16.51 0.77
N ARG A 65 2.42 17.13 1.14
CA ARG A 65 2.40 18.53 1.61
C ARG A 65 3.20 18.74 2.88
N SER A 66 3.32 17.71 3.70
CA SER A 66 4.16 17.73 4.91
C SER A 66 5.64 17.47 4.64
N GLY A 67 6.05 17.39 3.36
CA GLY A 67 7.43 17.18 2.94
C GLY A 67 7.88 15.74 2.85
N HIS A 68 6.98 14.78 3.02
CA HIS A 68 7.26 13.35 2.92
C HIS A 68 6.99 12.81 1.52
N LYS A 69 7.56 11.64 1.22
CA LYS A 69 7.45 11.02 -0.11
C LYS A 69 6.32 9.99 -0.16
N PRO A 70 5.27 10.21 -0.99
CA PRO A 70 4.21 9.25 -1.14
C PRO A 70 4.50 8.23 -2.25
N PHE A 71 4.28 6.95 -1.96
CA PHE A 71 4.20 5.88 -2.93
C PHE A 71 2.77 5.39 -3.08
N ALA A 72 2.29 5.27 -4.30
CA ALA A 72 1.06 4.58 -4.61
C ALA A 72 1.40 3.18 -5.14
N LEU A 73 1.09 2.15 -4.36
CA LEU A 73 1.31 0.77 -4.74
C LEU A 73 0.09 0.24 -5.47
N VAL A 74 0.24 -0.11 -6.72
CA VAL A 74 -0.81 -0.81 -7.49
C VAL A 74 -0.56 -2.31 -7.36
N GLY A 75 -1.57 -3.03 -6.89
CA GLY A 75 -1.47 -4.45 -6.61
C GLY A 75 -1.63 -5.33 -7.87
N GLY A 76 -0.75 -5.17 -8.86
CA GLY A 76 -0.80 -5.93 -10.10
C GLY A 76 -0.67 -7.43 -9.92
N ALA A 77 0.29 -7.87 -9.09
CA ALA A 77 0.46 -9.29 -8.79
C ALA A 77 -0.76 -9.86 -8.05
N THR A 78 -1.26 -9.13 -7.06
CA THR A 78 -2.44 -9.54 -6.29
C THR A 78 -3.71 -9.53 -7.15
N GLY A 79 -3.83 -8.62 -8.10
CA GLY A 79 -4.90 -8.60 -9.10
C GLY A 79 -4.88 -9.80 -10.05
N MET A 80 -3.70 -10.33 -10.35
CA MET A 80 -3.56 -11.54 -11.19
C MET A 80 -3.88 -12.83 -10.42
N VAL A 81 -3.69 -12.83 -9.11
CA VAL A 81 -4.03 -13.97 -8.24
C VAL A 81 -5.50 -13.97 -7.85
N GLY A 82 -6.11 -12.80 -7.79
CA GLY A 82 -7.46 -12.58 -7.30
C GLY A 82 -7.48 -12.35 -5.80
N ASP A 83 -7.98 -11.18 -5.40
CA ASP A 83 -8.19 -10.86 -3.97
C ASP A 83 -9.40 -11.65 -3.46
N PRO A 84 -9.22 -12.52 -2.46
CA PRO A 84 -10.30 -13.32 -1.92
C PRO A 84 -11.15 -12.60 -0.88
N SER A 85 -10.93 -11.30 -0.61
CA SER A 85 -11.62 -10.58 0.45
C SER A 85 -13.13 -10.47 0.24
N GLY A 86 -13.84 -11.57 0.47
CA GLY A 86 -15.23 -11.65 0.91
C GLY A 86 -16.32 -11.24 -0.07
N LYS A 87 -16.06 -10.91 -1.32
CA LYS A 87 -17.10 -10.65 -2.30
C LYS A 87 -17.12 -11.76 -3.36
N SER A 88 -18.12 -12.60 -3.26
CA SER A 88 -18.40 -13.82 -4.01
C SER A 88 -18.64 -13.64 -5.53
N LYS A 89 -17.87 -12.81 -6.21
CA LYS A 89 -17.85 -12.80 -7.66
C LYS A 89 -16.43 -13.16 -8.10
N GLU A 90 -16.34 -14.22 -8.91
CA GLU A 90 -15.15 -14.51 -9.68
C GLU A 90 -14.65 -13.22 -10.32
N ARG A 91 -13.60 -12.64 -9.73
CA ARG A 91 -12.92 -11.53 -10.37
C ARG A 91 -12.20 -12.10 -11.57
N ASN A 92 -12.51 -11.63 -12.77
CA ASN A 92 -11.75 -11.96 -13.95
C ASN A 92 -10.28 -11.67 -13.69
N LEU A 93 -9.44 -12.69 -13.85
CA LEU A 93 -7.99 -12.54 -13.75
C LEU A 93 -7.56 -11.48 -14.76
N LEU A 94 -6.80 -10.49 -14.26
CA LEU A 94 -6.32 -9.41 -15.12
C LEU A 94 -5.23 -9.94 -16.05
N SER A 95 -5.36 -9.67 -17.34
CA SER A 95 -4.26 -9.84 -18.27
C SER A 95 -3.22 -8.71 -18.08
N ALA A 96 -1.99 -8.93 -18.51
CA ALA A 96 -0.93 -7.93 -18.43
C ALA A 96 -1.31 -6.63 -19.15
N ASP A 97 -2.00 -6.71 -20.29
CA ASP A 97 -2.41 -5.54 -21.07
C ASP A 97 -3.49 -4.72 -20.36
N ILE A 98 -4.47 -5.39 -19.75
CA ILE A 98 -5.52 -4.73 -18.97
C ILE A 98 -4.89 -4.08 -17.73
N LEU A 99 -3.94 -4.75 -17.08
CA LEU A 99 -3.23 -4.23 -15.94
C LEU A 99 -2.46 -2.96 -16.27
N ASP A 100 -1.71 -2.95 -17.37
CA ASP A 100 -0.97 -1.77 -17.83
C ASP A 100 -1.91 -0.61 -18.14
N HIS A 101 -3.05 -0.88 -18.80
CA HIS A 101 -4.06 0.13 -19.08
C HIS A 101 -4.61 0.74 -17.79
N ASN A 102 -4.99 -0.10 -16.83
CA ASN A 102 -5.52 0.35 -15.55
C ASN A 102 -4.48 1.17 -14.76
N LEU A 103 -3.22 0.75 -14.79
CA LEU A 103 -2.12 1.47 -14.16
C LEU A 103 -1.94 2.87 -14.74
N GLN A 104 -2.00 3.02 -16.06
CA GLN A 104 -1.90 4.32 -16.73
C GLN A 104 -3.08 5.23 -16.37
N CYS A 105 -4.29 4.68 -16.30
CA CYS A 105 -5.48 5.43 -15.90
C CYS A 105 -5.40 5.91 -14.45
N VAL A 106 -4.93 5.07 -13.54
CA VAL A 106 -4.70 5.43 -12.14
C VAL A 106 -3.63 6.53 -12.03
N HIS A 107 -2.54 6.42 -12.79
CA HIS A 107 -1.50 7.45 -12.84
C HIS A 107 -2.07 8.80 -13.25
N LYS A 108 -2.86 8.86 -14.31
CA LYS A 108 -3.50 10.10 -14.76
C LYS A 108 -4.41 10.72 -13.71
N GLN A 109 -5.15 9.90 -12.98
CA GLN A 109 -6.04 10.37 -11.91
C GLN A 109 -5.25 10.88 -10.70
N LEU A 110 -4.22 10.16 -10.28
CA LEU A 110 -3.36 10.57 -9.16
C LEU A 110 -2.55 11.83 -9.48
N ALA A 111 -2.16 12.04 -10.74
CA ALA A 111 -1.42 13.21 -11.17
C ALA A 111 -2.19 14.53 -10.99
N ARG A 112 -3.50 14.47 -10.81
CA ARG A 112 -4.33 15.64 -10.47
C ARG A 112 -4.19 16.07 -9.01
N PHE A 113 -3.73 15.19 -8.14
CA PHE A 113 -3.67 15.41 -6.70
C PHE A 113 -2.25 15.41 -6.16
N LEU A 114 -1.37 14.61 -6.74
CA LEU A 114 0.01 14.41 -6.30
C LEU A 114 0.98 15.00 -7.33
N ASP A 115 2.09 15.53 -6.84
CA ASP A 115 3.16 16.01 -7.69
C ASP A 115 4.21 14.91 -7.89
N PHE A 116 4.40 14.50 -9.14
CA PHE A 116 5.36 13.47 -9.53
C PHE A 116 6.73 14.05 -9.93
N ASP A 117 6.89 15.35 -9.90
CA ASP A 117 8.13 16.04 -10.27
C ASP A 117 8.37 17.27 -9.38
N CYS A 118 8.60 17.04 -8.10
CA CYS A 118 8.85 18.10 -7.12
C CYS A 118 10.13 17.87 -6.30
N GLY A 119 11.07 17.06 -6.80
CA GLY A 119 12.35 16.81 -6.14
C GLY A 119 12.33 15.56 -5.27
N ALA A 120 12.92 15.63 -4.07
CA ALA A 120 13.16 14.47 -3.22
C ALA A 120 11.89 13.77 -2.73
N ASN A 121 10.78 14.51 -2.55
CA ASN A 121 9.50 13.98 -2.15
C ASN A 121 8.48 13.84 -3.28
N SER A 122 8.96 13.73 -4.52
CA SER A 122 8.09 13.43 -5.66
C SER A 122 7.33 12.14 -5.42
N ALA A 123 6.04 12.10 -5.78
CA ALA A 123 5.25 10.88 -5.73
C ALA A 123 5.76 9.85 -6.74
N GLU A 124 5.61 8.57 -6.40
CA GLU A 124 5.89 7.47 -7.33
C GLU A 124 4.74 6.47 -7.31
N ILE A 125 4.43 5.93 -8.49
CA ILE A 125 3.58 4.75 -8.61
C ILE A 125 4.48 3.54 -8.79
N VAL A 126 4.20 2.49 -8.00
CA VAL A 126 4.88 1.20 -8.09
C VAL A 126 3.86 0.09 -8.29
N ASN A 127 4.23 -0.93 -9.04
CA ASN A 127 3.40 -2.09 -9.31
C ASN A 127 4.11 -3.34 -8.76
N ASN A 128 3.49 -4.04 -7.82
CA ASN A 128 4.11 -5.21 -7.21
C ASN A 128 4.33 -6.37 -8.19
N TYR A 129 3.64 -6.39 -9.33
CA TYR A 129 3.94 -7.34 -10.39
C TYR A 129 5.39 -7.22 -10.88
N ASP A 130 5.99 -6.03 -10.87
CA ASP A 130 7.35 -5.80 -11.34
C ASP A 130 8.41 -6.59 -10.56
N TRP A 131 8.22 -6.78 -9.27
CA TRP A 131 9.14 -7.62 -8.48
C TRP A 131 8.68 -9.07 -8.35
N PHE A 132 7.38 -9.36 -8.33
CA PHE A 132 6.90 -10.74 -8.23
C PHE A 132 7.13 -11.56 -9.51
N LYS A 133 7.10 -10.96 -10.68
CA LYS A 133 7.36 -11.67 -11.95
C LYS A 133 8.79 -12.24 -12.03
N GLU A 134 9.73 -11.66 -11.30
CA GLU A 134 11.13 -12.07 -11.28
C GLU A 134 11.44 -13.09 -10.16
N ILE A 135 10.50 -13.35 -9.25
CA ILE A 135 10.71 -14.20 -8.10
C ILE A 135 10.29 -15.64 -8.45
N ASN A 136 11.23 -16.60 -8.22
CA ASN A 136 10.91 -18.01 -8.28
C ASN A 136 10.13 -18.43 -7.03
N PHE A 137 9.11 -19.28 -7.22
CA PHE A 137 8.24 -19.73 -6.14
C PHE A 137 9.00 -20.43 -4.99
N LEU A 138 9.96 -21.28 -5.32
CA LEU A 138 10.74 -21.98 -4.31
C LEU A 138 11.66 -21.04 -3.54
N ASP A 139 12.24 -20.07 -4.23
CA ASP A 139 13.07 -19.03 -3.61
C ASP A 139 12.22 -18.16 -2.67
N PHE A 140 11.00 -17.84 -3.07
CA PHE A 140 10.06 -17.09 -2.24
C PHE A 140 9.71 -17.84 -0.95
N ILE A 141 9.39 -19.13 -1.03
CA ILE A 141 9.09 -19.95 0.15
C ILE A 141 10.32 -20.03 1.06
N ARG A 142 11.49 -20.25 0.51
CA ARG A 142 12.74 -20.37 1.28
C ARG A 142 13.11 -19.06 1.97
N ASP A 143 13.11 -17.95 1.23
CA ASP A 143 13.70 -16.70 1.68
C ASP A 143 12.71 -15.82 2.46
N VAL A 144 11.43 -15.88 2.11
CA VAL A 144 10.37 -15.11 2.77
C VAL A 144 9.66 -15.93 3.85
N GLY A 145 9.35 -17.19 3.53
CA GLY A 145 8.60 -18.06 4.43
C GLY A 145 9.27 -18.29 5.79
N LYS A 146 10.59 -18.35 5.82
CA LYS A 146 11.35 -18.54 7.08
C LYS A 146 11.24 -17.38 8.07
N HIS A 147 10.89 -16.19 7.59
CA HIS A 147 10.79 -14.98 8.41
C HIS A 147 9.39 -14.72 8.95
N ILE A 148 8.38 -15.48 8.51
CA ILE A 148 6.98 -15.28 8.89
C ILE A 148 6.48 -16.55 9.57
N SER A 149 6.09 -16.44 10.84
CA SER A 149 5.53 -17.60 11.56
C SER A 149 4.04 -17.79 11.21
N ILE A 150 3.63 -19.04 11.12
CA ILE A 150 2.21 -19.39 10.92
C ILE A 150 1.38 -18.89 12.09
N ASN A 151 1.87 -19.00 13.31
CA ASN A 151 1.15 -18.53 14.50
C ASN A 151 0.87 -17.02 14.44
N TYR A 152 1.84 -16.23 13.99
CA TYR A 152 1.64 -14.80 13.79
C TYR A 152 0.56 -14.50 12.76
N MET A 153 0.56 -15.21 11.64
CA MET A 153 -0.45 -15.05 10.59
C MET A 153 -1.84 -15.46 11.06
N LEU A 154 -1.94 -16.58 11.79
CA LEU A 154 -3.21 -17.09 12.34
C LEU A 154 -3.79 -16.18 13.42
N ALA A 155 -2.96 -15.42 14.12
CA ALA A 155 -3.37 -14.53 15.19
C ALA A 155 -4.00 -13.22 14.69
N LYS A 156 -3.84 -12.87 13.43
CA LYS A 156 -4.45 -11.66 12.85
C LYS A 156 -5.97 -11.77 12.88
N ASP A 157 -6.66 -10.69 13.25
CA ASP A 157 -8.12 -10.66 13.34
C ASP A 157 -8.81 -11.01 12.02
N SER A 158 -8.25 -10.57 10.90
CA SER A 158 -8.73 -10.88 9.56
C SER A 158 -8.67 -12.38 9.24
N VAL A 159 -7.75 -13.12 9.83
CA VAL A 159 -7.61 -14.56 9.67
C VAL A 159 -8.48 -15.31 10.67
N LYS A 160 -8.46 -14.91 11.94
CA LYS A 160 -9.25 -15.55 13.01
C LYS A 160 -10.73 -15.62 12.68
N SER A 161 -11.30 -14.55 12.18
CA SER A 161 -12.71 -14.47 11.83
C SER A 161 -13.11 -15.44 10.70
N ARG A 162 -12.15 -15.90 9.92
CA ARG A 162 -12.35 -16.79 8.77
C ARG A 162 -12.00 -18.26 9.02
N LEU A 163 -11.27 -18.58 10.10
CA LEU A 163 -10.82 -19.95 10.37
C LEU A 163 -11.97 -20.92 10.59
N GLU A 164 -13.05 -20.48 11.22
CA GLU A 164 -14.22 -21.32 11.50
C GLU A 164 -15.03 -21.61 10.23
N THR A 165 -15.09 -20.67 9.29
CA THR A 165 -15.83 -20.80 8.02
C THR A 165 -14.98 -21.36 6.89
N GLY A 166 -13.68 -21.47 7.11
CA GLY A 166 -12.71 -21.89 6.11
C GLY A 166 -12.07 -20.71 5.38
N MET A 167 -10.79 -20.88 5.07
CA MET A 167 -9.99 -19.93 4.31
C MET A 167 -9.21 -20.69 3.25
N SER A 168 -9.20 -20.20 2.01
CA SER A 168 -8.38 -20.81 0.97
C SER A 168 -6.90 -20.57 1.21
N PHE A 169 -6.04 -21.42 0.65
CA PHE A 169 -4.59 -21.20 0.68
C PHE A 169 -4.22 -19.87 0.04
N THR A 170 -4.89 -19.49 -1.04
CA THR A 170 -4.70 -18.20 -1.72
C THR A 170 -4.97 -17.02 -0.78
N GLU A 171 -6.08 -17.04 -0.06
CA GLU A 171 -6.40 -16.00 0.94
C GLU A 171 -5.35 -15.92 2.03
N PHE A 172 -4.91 -17.06 2.53
CA PHE A 172 -3.92 -17.13 3.59
C PHE A 172 -2.56 -16.57 3.12
N THR A 173 -2.13 -16.91 1.92
CA THR A 173 -0.85 -16.46 1.36
C THR A 173 -0.86 -15.01 0.88
N TYR A 174 -2.04 -14.40 0.71
CA TYR A 174 -2.17 -12.99 0.35
C TYR A 174 -1.43 -12.07 1.32
N GLN A 175 -1.43 -12.41 2.60
CA GLN A 175 -0.70 -11.64 3.63
C GLN A 175 0.82 -11.73 3.46
N LEU A 176 1.33 -12.87 2.95
CA LEU A 176 2.75 -13.01 2.61
C LEU A 176 3.15 -12.05 1.49
N VAL A 177 2.29 -11.93 0.49
CA VAL A 177 2.49 -11.02 -0.63
C VAL A 177 2.54 -9.57 -0.15
N GLN A 178 1.60 -9.17 0.70
CA GLN A 178 1.58 -7.82 1.28
C GLN A 178 2.82 -7.54 2.15
N GLY A 179 3.22 -8.50 2.96
CA GLY A 179 4.43 -8.37 3.78
C GLY A 179 5.69 -8.24 2.94
N TYR A 180 5.77 -9.00 1.84
CA TYR A 180 6.90 -8.89 0.91
C TYR A 180 6.91 -7.55 0.17
N ASP A 181 5.76 -7.00 -0.19
CA ASP A 181 5.67 -5.66 -0.79
C ASP A 181 6.32 -4.60 0.12
N PHE A 182 6.02 -4.63 1.40
CA PHE A 182 6.64 -3.71 2.36
C PHE A 182 8.15 -3.93 2.47
N TYR A 183 8.58 -5.18 2.56
CA TYR A 183 10.01 -5.53 2.61
C TYR A 183 10.75 -5.04 1.38
N HIS A 184 10.19 -5.27 0.19
CA HIS A 184 10.77 -4.82 -1.07
C HIS A 184 10.89 -3.29 -1.13
N LEU A 185 9.83 -2.57 -0.80
CA LEU A 185 9.83 -1.11 -0.78
C LEU A 185 10.79 -0.55 0.26
N TYR A 186 10.90 -1.20 1.41
CA TYR A 186 11.86 -0.82 2.44
C TYR A 186 13.31 -0.99 1.95
N THR A 187 13.64 -2.13 1.37
CA THR A 187 15.02 -2.44 0.94
C THR A 187 15.43 -1.71 -0.32
N GLU A 188 14.54 -1.58 -1.29
CA GLU A 188 14.87 -1.02 -2.62
C GLU A 188 14.53 0.46 -2.76
N LYS A 189 13.55 0.97 -2.03
CA LYS A 189 13.05 2.34 -2.15
C LYS A 189 13.14 3.14 -0.86
N ASN A 190 13.71 2.59 0.20
CA ASN A 190 13.80 3.22 1.52
C ASN A 190 12.43 3.67 2.06
N CYS A 191 11.38 2.94 1.75
CA CYS A 191 10.03 3.21 2.24
C CYS A 191 9.86 2.63 3.65
N LYS A 192 9.62 3.46 4.64
CA LYS A 192 9.63 3.05 6.06
C LYS A 192 8.25 2.90 6.68
N LEU A 193 7.20 3.38 6.03
CA LEU A 193 5.85 3.34 6.56
C LEU A 193 4.86 2.77 5.57
N GLN A 194 3.90 2.04 6.11
CA GLN A 194 2.69 1.63 5.40
C GLN A 194 1.51 2.38 5.99
N LEU A 195 0.68 2.96 5.13
CA LEU A 195 -0.56 3.61 5.49
C LEU A 195 -1.72 2.78 4.95
N GLY A 196 -2.83 2.77 5.67
CA GLY A 196 -3.99 2.00 5.24
C GLY A 196 -5.27 2.49 5.89
N GLY A 197 -6.41 2.03 5.37
CA GLY A 197 -7.71 2.21 5.99
C GLY A 197 -7.89 1.29 7.19
N SER A 198 -8.84 1.62 8.08
CA SER A 198 -9.15 0.83 9.27
C SER A 198 -9.64 -0.59 8.95
N ASP A 199 -10.10 -0.82 7.74
CA ASP A 199 -10.55 -2.13 7.23
C ASP A 199 -9.41 -3.07 6.83
N GLN A 200 -8.17 -2.59 6.81
CA GLN A 200 -6.98 -3.35 6.41
C GLN A 200 -6.11 -3.84 7.58
N TRP A 201 -6.55 -3.59 8.81
CA TRP A 201 -5.83 -3.98 10.03
C TRP A 201 -6.16 -5.40 10.49
#